data_bb2c701b177e5bdbb2894afdec33e68f
#
_entry.id   bb2c701b177e5bdbb2894afdec33e68f
#
_cell.length_a   1.000
_cell.length_b   1.000
_cell.length_c   1.000
_cell.angle_alpha   90.00
_cell.angle_beta   90.00
_cell.angle_gamma   90.00
#
_symmetry.space_group_name_H-M   'P 1'
#
loop_
_entity.id
_entity.type
_entity.pdbx_description
1 polymer ?
#
loop_
_entity_poly.entity_id
_entity_poly.type
_entity_poly.pdbx_seq_one_letter_code
_entity_poly.pdbx_strand_id
1 'polypeptide(L)'
;MTSARWLVRRGIALVLALAGAATTGQTLPDKSKDKTLGVVNCASSLCHGSIGAWNGSPVLQNEYVVWSRLDKHARAYQLLRNEKSRRIAANLALPQPAHQSGICLDCHAHNPTTPAAAPHALADGISCEGCHGPAERWIAPHTAPGASHRGNIANGLYPTDQPLARARLCLSCHFGTSDKYVTHRIMAAGHPRLSFEMETFTNLQPAHFKVDADYLQRKGNFDGVKIWAIGQAVAVATQVDILLDPKRGRDGVFPELTLFDCHACHHPMADTRWKPHTAFGKSISPGLVRLNASGMLMLRLILRQTDAALGERFVQAVLQLNQAVAGSGDITERALAVKALADEAAKKIAGTGVSNDNLRGMALALVDDGLGGAYADYAGAEQAAMALGSVVNTLHKLGQLPSAANLNQGLANLRAGLVKDEAYAPADFQARLRAFRPLVAAPLAKP
;
A
#
# COMPACT_ATOMS: atom_id res chain seq x y z
N MET A 1 76.78 11.45 -29.53
CA MET A 1 75.89 12.04 -30.53
C MET A 1 74.72 11.12 -30.73
N THR A 2 73.69 11.18 -29.85
CA THR A 2 72.41 10.48 -30.04
C THR A 2 71.36 11.25 -29.27
N SER A 3 70.41 11.80 -30.02
CA SER A 3 69.27 12.56 -29.55
C SER A 3 68.13 11.61 -29.11
N ALA A 4 67.73 11.63 -27.84
CA ALA A 4 66.57 10.91 -27.32
C ALA A 4 65.37 11.81 -27.49
N ARG A 5 64.39 11.35 -28.29
CA ARG A 5 63.05 11.97 -28.42
C ARG A 5 62.14 11.49 -27.27
N TRP A 6 61.68 12.39 -26.42
CA TRP A 6 60.66 12.20 -25.43
C TRP A 6 59.27 12.30 -26.08
N LEU A 7 58.56 11.18 -26.15
CA LEU A 7 57.17 11.12 -26.52
C LEU A 7 56.29 11.28 -25.25
N VAL A 8 55.71 12.46 -25.10
CA VAL A 8 54.68 12.71 -24.08
C VAL A 8 53.36 12.13 -24.55
N ARG A 9 52.96 10.99 -24.00
CA ARG A 9 51.58 10.45 -24.13
C ARG A 9 50.68 11.22 -23.18
N ARG A 10 49.85 12.12 -23.71
CA ARG A 10 48.69 12.69 -23.01
C ARG A 10 47.61 11.63 -22.92
N GLY A 11 47.48 11.00 -21.78
CA GLY A 11 46.30 10.17 -21.42
C GLY A 11 45.15 11.12 -21.10
N ILE A 12 44.14 11.15 -21.97
CA ILE A 12 42.83 11.76 -21.68
C ILE A 12 42.11 10.79 -20.79
N ALA A 13 42.04 11.05 -19.48
CA ALA A 13 41.18 10.37 -18.56
C ALA A 13 39.73 10.87 -18.78
N LEU A 14 38.92 10.08 -19.48
CA LEU A 14 37.48 10.31 -19.61
C LEU A 14 36.84 9.96 -18.27
N VAL A 15 36.62 10.95 -17.41
CA VAL A 15 35.81 10.80 -16.20
C VAL A 15 34.35 10.73 -16.64
N LEU A 16 33.83 9.53 -16.80
CA LEU A 16 32.41 9.27 -16.87
C LEU A 16 31.81 9.56 -15.48
N ALA A 17 31.32 10.79 -15.31
CA ALA A 17 30.45 11.13 -14.21
C ALA A 17 29.14 10.37 -14.41
N LEU A 18 29.04 9.16 -13.85
CA LEU A 18 27.77 8.50 -13.58
C LEU A 18 27.03 9.37 -12.55
N ALA A 19 26.26 10.34 -13.06
CA ALA A 19 25.22 10.97 -12.29
C ALA A 19 24.18 9.88 -11.96
N GLY A 20 24.44 9.13 -10.91
CA GLY A 20 23.44 8.32 -10.23
C GLY A 20 22.34 9.28 -9.81
N ALA A 21 21.27 9.37 -10.59
CA ALA A 21 20.03 9.96 -10.13
C ALA A 21 19.62 9.18 -8.89
N ALA A 22 20.01 9.68 -7.71
CA ALA A 22 19.41 9.26 -6.47
C ALA A 22 17.91 9.47 -6.66
N THR A 23 17.16 8.39 -6.80
CA THR A 23 15.69 8.42 -6.74
C THR A 23 15.33 8.78 -5.30
N THR A 24 15.47 10.05 -4.96
CA THR A 24 14.86 10.60 -3.76
C THR A 24 13.37 10.31 -3.92
N GLY A 25 12.83 9.47 -3.03
CA GLY A 25 11.42 9.15 -3.05
C GLY A 25 10.64 10.45 -3.12
N GLN A 26 9.67 10.53 -4.05
CA GLN A 26 8.88 11.76 -4.23
C GLN A 26 8.23 12.12 -2.90
N THR A 27 8.40 13.36 -2.47
CA THR A 27 7.82 13.88 -1.23
C THR A 27 6.30 13.75 -1.26
N LEU A 28 5.71 13.19 -0.21
CA LEU A 28 4.25 13.08 -0.08
C LEU A 28 3.59 14.47 -0.15
N PRO A 29 2.36 14.57 -0.67
CA PRO A 29 1.64 15.83 -0.82
C PRO A 29 1.55 16.66 0.46
N ASP A 30 1.29 16.03 1.61
CA ASP A 30 1.20 16.69 2.92
C ASP A 30 2.56 17.19 3.45
N LYS A 31 3.67 16.72 2.91
CA LYS A 31 5.05 17.11 3.26
C LYS A 31 5.70 18.02 2.23
N SER A 32 4.99 18.39 1.18
CA SER A 32 5.52 19.28 0.13
C SER A 32 5.83 20.67 0.69
N LYS A 33 6.82 21.33 0.08
CA LYS A 33 7.15 22.74 0.36
C LYS A 33 6.27 23.71 -0.44
N ASP A 34 5.59 23.23 -1.49
CA ASP A 34 4.68 24.01 -2.32
C ASP A 34 3.37 24.22 -1.58
N LYS A 35 2.67 25.33 -1.86
CA LYS A 35 1.41 25.68 -1.19
C LYS A 35 0.24 24.96 -1.82
N THR A 36 -0.61 24.42 -0.96
CA THR A 36 -1.95 23.95 -1.32
C THR A 36 -2.85 25.15 -1.63
N LEU A 37 -3.54 25.11 -2.76
CA LEU A 37 -4.38 26.22 -3.23
C LEU A 37 -5.87 26.03 -2.89
N GLY A 38 -6.30 24.79 -2.64
CA GLY A 38 -7.70 24.45 -2.33
C GLY A 38 -8.48 23.96 -3.56
N VAL A 39 -9.44 23.08 -3.29
CA VAL A 39 -10.21 22.32 -4.28
C VAL A 39 -10.99 23.18 -5.28
N VAL A 40 -11.39 24.39 -4.90
CA VAL A 40 -12.13 25.32 -5.75
C VAL A 40 -11.36 25.72 -7.01
N ASN A 41 -10.02 25.67 -6.98
CA ASN A 41 -9.18 25.95 -8.14
C ASN A 41 -9.27 24.86 -9.21
N CYS A 42 -9.79 23.69 -8.88
CA CYS A 42 -9.99 22.55 -9.79
C CYS A 42 -11.47 22.41 -10.21
N ALA A 43 -12.41 22.96 -9.43
CA ALA A 43 -13.84 22.67 -9.47
C ALA A 43 -14.64 23.43 -10.54
N SER A 44 -14.03 24.30 -11.34
CA SER A 44 -14.73 25.02 -12.43
C SER A 44 -15.31 24.03 -13.46
N SER A 45 -16.51 24.30 -13.96
CA SER A 45 -17.14 23.48 -15.00
C SER A 45 -16.37 23.44 -16.33
N LEU A 46 -15.48 24.41 -16.54
CA LEU A 46 -14.56 24.44 -17.69
C LEU A 46 -13.26 23.65 -17.45
N CYS A 47 -13.05 23.20 -16.19
CA CYS A 47 -11.89 22.42 -15.79
C CYS A 47 -12.34 21.00 -15.40
N HIS A 48 -12.48 20.70 -14.10
CA HIS A 48 -12.81 19.36 -13.60
C HIS A 48 -14.20 19.25 -12.96
N GLY A 49 -15.02 20.32 -13.04
CA GLY A 49 -16.34 20.42 -12.40
C GLY A 49 -17.52 20.26 -13.33
N SER A 50 -17.37 19.73 -14.54
CA SER A 50 -18.49 19.44 -15.45
C SER A 50 -19.44 18.41 -14.80
N ILE A 51 -20.76 18.60 -14.96
CA ILE A 51 -21.76 17.67 -14.39
C ILE A 51 -21.65 16.27 -15.00
N GLY A 52 -21.37 16.18 -16.29
CA GLY A 52 -21.15 14.92 -17.02
C GLY A 52 -19.76 14.84 -17.61
N ALA A 53 -19.30 13.62 -17.85
CA ALA A 53 -18.03 13.38 -18.53
C ALA A 53 -18.05 13.94 -19.96
N TRP A 54 -16.97 14.59 -20.38
CA TRP A 54 -16.83 15.12 -21.74
C TRP A 54 -16.58 13.97 -22.73
N ASN A 55 -17.34 13.99 -23.82
CA ASN A 55 -17.15 13.09 -24.95
C ASN A 55 -16.03 13.60 -25.86
N GLY A 56 -15.18 12.66 -26.34
CA GLY A 56 -14.09 13.01 -27.27
C GLY A 56 -12.87 13.65 -26.60
N SER A 57 -12.82 13.73 -25.27
CA SER A 57 -11.66 14.18 -24.49
C SER A 57 -11.00 12.99 -23.75
N PRO A 58 -9.67 12.93 -23.68
CA PRO A 58 -8.98 11.97 -22.82
C PRO A 58 -9.09 12.30 -21.33
N VAL A 59 -9.54 13.53 -21.00
CA VAL A 59 -9.82 14.00 -19.64
C VAL A 59 -11.34 14.12 -19.50
N LEU A 60 -11.89 13.54 -18.45
CA LEU A 60 -13.36 13.47 -18.29
C LEU A 60 -13.99 14.80 -17.91
N GLN A 61 -13.25 15.74 -17.34
CA GLN A 61 -13.66 17.08 -16.90
C GLN A 61 -14.77 17.08 -15.82
N ASN A 62 -15.10 15.91 -15.25
CA ASN A 62 -16.07 15.75 -14.18
C ASN A 62 -15.46 15.13 -12.90
N GLU A 63 -14.15 15.13 -12.78
CA GLU A 63 -13.39 14.50 -11.70
C GLU A 63 -13.77 15.06 -10.33
N TYR A 64 -13.98 16.38 -10.22
CA TYR A 64 -14.47 17.02 -8.99
C TYR A 64 -15.86 16.51 -8.59
N VAL A 65 -16.75 16.34 -9.57
CA VAL A 65 -18.13 15.86 -9.31
C VAL A 65 -18.12 14.41 -8.85
N VAL A 66 -17.29 13.55 -9.46
CA VAL A 66 -17.10 12.15 -9.04
C VAL A 66 -16.53 12.11 -7.61
N TRP A 67 -15.46 12.86 -7.35
CA TRP A 67 -14.84 12.91 -6.03
C TRP A 67 -15.81 13.41 -4.95
N SER A 68 -16.46 14.57 -5.17
CA SER A 68 -17.31 15.21 -4.15
C SER A 68 -18.56 14.40 -3.82
N ARG A 69 -19.13 13.69 -4.80
CA ARG A 69 -20.40 12.95 -4.63
C ARG A 69 -20.19 11.48 -4.25
N LEU A 70 -19.20 10.82 -4.82
CA LEU A 70 -19.05 9.37 -4.75
C LEU A 70 -17.84 8.92 -3.91
N ASP A 71 -16.74 9.70 -3.91
CA ASP A 71 -15.55 9.28 -3.18
C ASP A 71 -15.65 9.59 -1.68
N LYS A 72 -15.38 8.59 -0.86
CA LYS A 72 -15.41 8.71 0.60
C LYS A 72 -14.33 9.66 1.13
N HIS A 73 -13.25 9.87 0.38
CA HIS A 73 -12.18 10.79 0.75
C HIS A 73 -12.68 12.23 0.91
N ALA A 74 -13.61 12.67 0.08
CA ALA A 74 -14.25 13.99 0.20
C ALA A 74 -14.99 14.18 1.54
N ARG A 75 -15.40 13.11 2.19
CA ARG A 75 -16.15 13.12 3.45
C ARG A 75 -15.34 12.67 4.66
N ALA A 76 -14.03 12.44 4.49
CA ALA A 76 -13.19 11.91 5.57
C ALA A 76 -13.17 12.84 6.80
N TYR A 77 -13.09 14.17 6.60
CA TYR A 77 -13.16 15.14 7.68
C TYR A 77 -14.50 15.09 8.44
N GLN A 78 -15.61 14.88 7.71
CA GLN A 78 -16.93 14.85 8.35
C GLN A 78 -17.08 13.71 9.36
N LEU A 79 -16.37 12.59 9.16
CA LEU A 79 -16.34 11.50 10.13
C LEU A 79 -15.79 11.93 11.48
N LEU A 80 -14.88 12.91 11.53
CA LEU A 80 -14.32 13.42 12.78
C LEU A 80 -15.32 14.21 13.62
N ARG A 81 -16.48 14.57 13.07
CA ARG A 81 -17.55 15.32 13.75
C ARG A 81 -18.66 14.42 14.28
N ASN A 82 -18.63 13.12 14.00
CA ASN A 82 -19.65 12.17 14.46
C ASN A 82 -19.46 11.77 15.93
N GLU A 83 -20.45 11.09 16.50
CA GLU A 83 -20.46 10.64 17.89
C GLU A 83 -19.30 9.70 18.23
N LYS A 84 -19.01 8.76 17.31
CA LYS A 84 -17.90 7.82 17.50
C LYS A 84 -16.57 8.55 17.64
N SER A 85 -16.29 9.53 16.80
CA SER A 85 -15.06 10.30 16.84
C SER A 85 -14.97 11.20 18.09
N ARG A 86 -16.09 11.76 18.56
CA ARG A 86 -16.13 12.48 19.83
C ARG A 86 -15.75 11.56 20.99
N ARG A 87 -16.30 10.35 21.03
CA ARG A 87 -15.97 9.36 22.07
C ARG A 87 -14.51 8.93 22.01
N ILE A 88 -13.96 8.68 20.81
CA ILE A 88 -12.55 8.34 20.65
C ILE A 88 -11.65 9.48 21.17
N ALA A 89 -11.95 10.73 20.82
CA ALA A 89 -11.17 11.89 21.30
C ALA A 89 -11.23 12.01 22.83
N ALA A 90 -12.41 11.79 23.44
CA ALA A 90 -12.57 11.77 24.89
C ALA A 90 -11.78 10.63 25.55
N ASN A 91 -11.86 9.41 25.01
CA ASN A 91 -11.13 8.24 25.53
C ASN A 91 -9.60 8.42 25.44
N LEU A 92 -9.12 9.16 24.43
CA LEU A 92 -7.72 9.54 24.30
C LEU A 92 -7.31 10.73 25.18
N ALA A 93 -8.27 11.36 25.88
CA ALA A 93 -8.07 12.60 26.62
C ALA A 93 -7.42 13.71 25.75
N LEU A 94 -7.86 13.86 24.49
CA LEU A 94 -7.34 14.89 23.61
C LEU A 94 -7.78 16.28 24.10
N PRO A 95 -6.88 17.28 24.04
CA PRO A 95 -7.21 18.64 24.49
C PRO A 95 -8.19 19.36 23.56
N GLN A 96 -8.36 18.83 22.33
CA GLN A 96 -9.24 19.40 21.30
C GLN A 96 -10.16 18.31 20.72
N PRO A 97 -11.32 18.67 20.18
CA PRO A 97 -12.18 17.75 19.45
C PRO A 97 -11.43 17.06 18.30
N ALA A 98 -11.86 15.85 17.92
CA ALA A 98 -11.21 15.07 16.86
C ALA A 98 -10.96 15.88 15.58
N HIS A 99 -11.92 16.68 15.13
CA HIS A 99 -11.84 17.51 13.92
C HIS A 99 -10.89 18.73 14.02
N GLN A 100 -10.25 18.95 15.18
CA GLN A 100 -9.24 19.98 15.40
C GLN A 100 -7.90 19.38 15.86
N SER A 101 -7.86 18.08 16.09
CA SER A 101 -6.68 17.38 16.59
C SER A 101 -5.82 16.86 15.44
N GLY A 102 -4.55 17.27 15.38
CA GLY A 102 -3.59 16.87 14.33
C GLY A 102 -3.50 15.37 14.15
N ILE A 103 -3.48 14.60 15.26
CA ILE A 103 -3.43 13.13 15.23
C ILE A 103 -4.60 12.48 14.43
N CYS A 104 -5.73 13.19 14.29
CA CYS A 104 -6.87 12.74 13.49
C CYS A 104 -6.82 13.35 12.09
N LEU A 105 -6.53 14.66 12.00
CA LEU A 105 -6.50 15.42 10.75
C LEU A 105 -5.49 14.86 9.74
N ASP A 106 -4.34 14.38 10.20
CA ASP A 106 -3.26 13.87 9.36
C ASP A 106 -3.68 12.71 8.43
N CYS A 107 -4.79 12.02 8.75
CA CYS A 107 -5.36 10.95 7.91
C CYS A 107 -6.78 11.27 7.41
N HIS A 108 -7.51 12.21 8.04
CA HIS A 108 -8.89 12.51 7.71
C HIS A 108 -9.09 13.85 6.99
N ALA A 109 -8.02 14.60 6.74
CA ALA A 109 -8.02 15.82 5.94
C ALA A 109 -6.72 15.92 5.14
N HIS A 110 -6.72 16.69 4.06
CA HIS A 110 -5.46 17.18 3.50
C HIS A 110 -4.93 18.26 4.41
N ASN A 111 -4.03 17.86 5.32
CA ASN A 111 -3.44 18.68 6.38
C ASN A 111 -1.95 18.93 6.08
N PRO A 112 -1.62 19.87 5.17
CA PRO A 112 -0.24 20.08 4.73
C PRO A 112 0.61 20.71 5.84
N THR A 113 1.89 20.33 5.90
CA THR A 113 2.87 20.93 6.83
C THR A 113 3.25 22.35 6.41
N THR A 114 3.21 22.67 5.12
CA THR A 114 3.37 24.04 4.59
C THR A 114 2.05 24.78 4.71
N PRO A 115 2.01 26.02 5.24
CA PRO A 115 0.77 26.78 5.30
C PRO A 115 0.07 26.90 3.95
N ALA A 116 -1.18 26.45 3.88
CA ALA A 116 -1.98 26.50 2.67
C ALA A 116 -2.42 27.94 2.36
N ALA A 117 -2.66 28.20 1.07
CA ALA A 117 -3.31 29.45 0.66
C ALA A 117 -4.82 29.37 0.91
N ALA A 118 -5.46 30.52 1.18
CA ALA A 118 -6.92 30.59 1.07
C ALA A 118 -7.29 30.41 -0.44
N PRO A 119 -8.30 29.63 -0.80
CA PRO A 119 -9.40 29.12 0.02
C PRO A 119 -9.30 27.61 0.43
N HIS A 120 -8.13 27.07 0.66
CA HIS A 120 -8.03 25.70 1.16
C HIS A 120 -8.81 25.51 2.48
N ALA A 121 -9.54 24.40 2.60
CA ALA A 121 -10.31 24.07 3.78
C ALA A 121 -10.09 22.60 4.19
N LEU A 122 -9.80 22.37 5.47
CA LEU A 122 -9.71 20.97 6.03
C LEU A 122 -11.05 20.23 5.88
N ALA A 123 -12.16 20.97 5.83
CA ALA A 123 -13.51 20.42 5.66
C ALA A 123 -13.72 19.71 4.31
N ASP A 124 -12.87 19.95 3.32
CA ASP A 124 -12.87 19.24 2.03
C ASP A 124 -12.35 17.80 2.14
N GLY A 125 -11.93 17.35 3.35
CA GLY A 125 -11.41 16.01 3.55
C GLY A 125 -10.07 15.80 2.85
N ILE A 126 -9.91 14.65 2.19
CA ILE A 126 -8.75 14.40 1.34
C ILE A 126 -9.06 14.95 -0.05
N SER A 127 -8.63 16.18 -0.27
CA SER A 127 -8.89 16.94 -1.50
C SER A 127 -8.05 16.47 -2.69
N CYS A 128 -8.27 17.09 -3.85
CA CYS A 128 -7.50 16.81 -5.08
C CYS A 128 -5.99 16.88 -4.82
N GLU A 129 -5.54 17.94 -4.14
CA GLU A 129 -4.13 18.17 -3.84
C GLU A 129 -3.59 17.21 -2.77
N GLY A 130 -4.45 16.57 -1.97
CA GLY A 130 -4.07 15.50 -1.05
C GLY A 130 -3.55 14.24 -1.76
N CYS A 131 -3.95 14.07 -3.04
CA CYS A 131 -3.48 12.98 -3.90
C CYS A 131 -2.53 13.48 -5.01
N HIS A 132 -2.87 14.61 -5.65
CA HIS A 132 -2.14 15.12 -6.82
C HIS A 132 -1.00 16.08 -6.47
N GLY A 133 -0.80 16.38 -5.19
CA GLY A 133 0.21 17.34 -4.71
C GLY A 133 -0.24 18.78 -4.78
N PRO A 134 0.33 19.66 -3.95
CA PRO A 134 0.04 21.08 -3.92
C PRO A 134 0.22 21.75 -5.28
N ALA A 135 -0.77 22.54 -5.68
CA ALA A 135 -0.90 23.00 -7.07
C ALA A 135 -0.15 24.29 -7.40
N GLU A 136 0.51 24.93 -6.42
CA GLU A 136 1.17 26.23 -6.57
C GLU A 136 2.01 26.36 -7.85
N ARG A 137 2.84 25.35 -8.14
CA ARG A 137 3.78 25.42 -9.27
C ARG A 137 3.28 24.76 -10.55
N TRP A 138 2.35 23.80 -10.46
CA TRP A 138 1.95 23.03 -11.63
C TRP A 138 0.59 23.43 -12.22
N ILE A 139 -0.26 24.19 -11.51
CA ILE A 139 -1.60 24.54 -12.00
C ILE A 139 -1.55 25.43 -13.25
N ALA A 140 -0.69 26.43 -13.28
CA ALA A 140 -0.57 27.32 -14.46
C ALA A 140 0.01 26.58 -15.68
N PRO A 141 1.15 25.88 -15.61
CA PRO A 141 1.64 25.11 -16.74
C PRO A 141 0.74 23.94 -17.13
N HIS A 142 -0.08 23.40 -16.20
CA HIS A 142 -1.04 22.34 -16.48
C HIS A 142 -2.12 22.78 -17.49
N THR A 143 -2.54 24.05 -17.44
CA THR A 143 -3.57 24.62 -18.33
C THR A 143 -3.00 25.30 -19.57
N ALA A 144 -1.70 25.39 -19.72
CA ALA A 144 -1.06 26.08 -20.84
C ALA A 144 -1.10 25.22 -22.13
N PRO A 145 -1.13 25.86 -23.31
CA PRO A 145 -0.96 25.16 -24.57
C PRO A 145 0.34 24.32 -24.58
N GLY A 146 0.24 23.07 -25.01
CA GLY A 146 1.39 22.12 -24.99
C GLY A 146 1.71 21.51 -23.64
N ALA A 147 0.84 21.67 -22.64
CA ALA A 147 0.97 20.98 -21.35
C ALA A 147 1.13 19.47 -21.53
N SER A 148 2.02 18.89 -20.77
CA SER A 148 2.25 17.45 -20.79
C SER A 148 2.25 16.86 -19.37
N HIS A 149 1.85 15.60 -19.23
CA HIS A 149 1.89 14.90 -17.95
C HIS A 149 3.30 14.91 -17.32
N ARG A 150 4.32 14.64 -18.12
CA ARG A 150 5.72 14.69 -17.68
C ARG A 150 6.14 16.10 -17.21
N GLY A 151 5.70 17.12 -17.92
CA GLY A 151 5.94 18.53 -17.54
C GLY A 151 5.26 18.87 -16.21
N ASN A 152 4.03 18.41 -16.01
CA ASN A 152 3.29 18.63 -14.77
C ASN A 152 3.99 17.94 -13.57
N ILE A 153 4.49 16.71 -13.74
CA ILE A 153 5.28 16.01 -12.70
C ILE A 153 6.56 16.80 -12.38
N ALA A 154 7.26 17.30 -13.38
CA ALA A 154 8.46 18.12 -13.19
C ALA A 154 8.16 19.42 -12.41
N ASN A 155 6.94 19.94 -12.53
CA ASN A 155 6.44 21.10 -11.81
C ASN A 155 5.82 20.78 -10.43
N GLY A 156 5.83 19.51 -9.98
CA GLY A 156 5.37 19.15 -8.66
C GLY A 156 4.06 18.37 -8.58
N LEU A 157 3.41 18.06 -9.72
CA LEU A 157 2.28 17.12 -9.73
C LEU A 157 2.76 15.77 -9.19
N TYR A 158 2.07 15.24 -8.20
CA TYR A 158 2.40 13.93 -7.64
C TYR A 158 1.98 12.79 -8.60
N PRO A 159 2.88 11.84 -8.94
CA PRO A 159 2.63 10.87 -10.00
C PRO A 159 1.80 9.67 -9.50
N THR A 160 0.51 9.89 -9.29
CA THR A 160 -0.43 8.85 -8.86
C THR A 160 -0.61 7.71 -9.86
N ASP A 161 -0.22 7.91 -11.11
CA ASP A 161 -0.16 6.88 -12.16
C ASP A 161 0.99 5.89 -11.98
N GLN A 162 2.04 6.27 -11.24
CA GLN A 162 3.17 5.40 -10.94
C GLN A 162 2.86 4.52 -9.71
N PRO A 163 2.82 3.18 -9.85
CA PRO A 163 2.37 2.29 -8.78
C PRO A 163 3.15 2.44 -7.47
N LEU A 164 4.47 2.68 -7.53
CA LEU A 164 5.30 2.86 -6.34
C LEU A 164 4.98 4.17 -5.59
N ALA A 165 4.82 5.28 -6.32
CA ALA A 165 4.45 6.56 -5.73
C ALA A 165 3.03 6.47 -5.14
N ARG A 166 2.08 5.89 -5.88
CA ARG A 166 0.72 5.68 -5.40
C ARG A 166 0.66 4.79 -4.16
N ALA A 167 1.46 3.71 -4.10
CA ALA A 167 1.50 2.86 -2.91
C ALA A 167 1.95 3.65 -1.67
N ARG A 168 3.01 4.45 -1.79
CA ARG A 168 3.49 5.31 -0.70
C ARG A 168 2.43 6.32 -0.26
N LEU A 169 1.71 6.90 -1.21
CA LEU A 169 0.63 7.85 -0.93
C LEU A 169 -0.52 7.20 -0.16
N CYS A 170 -1.12 6.15 -0.71
CA CYS A 170 -2.28 5.50 -0.11
C CYS A 170 -1.95 4.91 1.26
N LEU A 171 -0.81 4.20 1.36
CA LEU A 171 -0.36 3.60 2.60
C LEU A 171 -0.01 4.62 3.66
N SER A 172 0.33 5.87 3.31
CA SER A 172 0.65 6.90 4.31
C SER A 172 -0.50 7.18 5.28
N CYS A 173 -1.74 6.91 4.89
CA CYS A 173 -2.92 7.04 5.75
C CYS A 173 -3.57 5.68 6.05
N HIS A 174 -3.62 4.77 5.07
CA HIS A 174 -4.30 3.49 5.20
C HIS A 174 -3.46 2.40 5.91
N PHE A 175 -2.17 2.64 6.11
CA PHE A 175 -1.28 1.83 6.94
C PHE A 175 -0.61 2.72 7.99
N GLY A 176 -0.09 3.86 7.57
CA GLY A 176 0.60 4.85 8.37
C GLY A 176 2.00 5.14 7.85
N THR A 177 2.68 6.02 8.55
CA THR A 177 4.11 6.35 8.40
C THR A 177 4.73 6.44 9.79
N SER A 178 6.04 6.60 9.89
CA SER A 178 6.71 6.77 11.19
C SER A 178 6.16 7.95 12.01
N ASP A 179 5.63 8.99 11.36
CA ASP A 179 5.09 10.17 12.04
C ASP A 179 3.56 10.18 12.23
N LYS A 180 2.83 9.29 11.54
CA LYS A 180 1.36 9.14 11.69
C LYS A 180 0.91 7.71 11.45
N TYR A 181 0.33 7.06 12.44
CA TYR A 181 -0.34 5.76 12.30
C TYR A 181 -1.28 5.50 13.47
N VAL A 182 -2.15 4.51 13.32
CA VAL A 182 -3.10 4.12 14.36
C VAL A 182 -2.41 3.19 15.34
N THR A 183 -2.02 3.72 16.51
CA THR A 183 -1.41 2.96 17.61
C THR A 183 -2.44 2.07 18.30
N HIS A 184 -1.98 1.09 19.09
CA HIS A 184 -2.84 0.25 19.93
C HIS A 184 -3.70 1.11 20.89
N ARG A 185 -3.14 2.20 21.43
CA ARG A 185 -3.87 3.16 22.27
C ARG A 185 -5.03 3.81 21.51
N ILE A 186 -4.84 4.18 20.22
CA ILE A 186 -5.90 4.77 19.39
C ILE A 186 -6.98 3.72 19.09
N MET A 187 -6.60 2.45 18.83
CA MET A 187 -7.57 1.36 18.66
C MET A 187 -8.33 1.07 19.96
N ALA A 188 -7.66 1.03 21.11
CA ALA A 188 -8.28 0.85 22.41
C ALA A 188 -9.28 1.98 22.74
N ALA A 189 -9.05 3.19 22.23
CA ALA A 189 -10.00 4.30 22.35
C ALA A 189 -11.25 4.14 21.48
N GLY A 190 -11.28 3.18 20.54
CA GLY A 190 -12.43 2.82 19.70
C GLY A 190 -12.25 3.04 18.20
N HIS A 191 -11.03 3.40 17.73
CA HIS A 191 -10.74 3.46 16.31
C HIS A 191 -10.63 2.03 15.74
N PRO A 192 -11.22 1.74 14.57
CA PRO A 192 -11.07 0.42 13.96
C PRO A 192 -9.61 0.14 13.56
N ARG A 193 -9.24 -1.13 13.56
CA ARG A 193 -7.99 -1.57 12.93
C ARG A 193 -7.96 -1.13 11.46
N LEU A 194 -6.79 -0.70 10.98
CA LEU A 194 -6.61 -0.43 9.56
C LEU A 194 -6.49 -1.75 8.80
N SER A 195 -7.27 -1.86 7.74
CA SER A 195 -7.21 -2.95 6.77
C SER A 195 -7.15 -2.36 5.38
N PHE A 196 -6.11 -2.66 4.64
CA PHE A 196 -5.91 -2.08 3.32
C PHE A 196 -5.07 -3.01 2.44
N GLU A 197 -5.46 -3.09 1.17
CA GLU A 197 -4.69 -3.70 0.09
C GLU A 197 -4.85 -2.84 -1.17
N MET A 198 -3.71 -2.53 -1.79
CA MET A 198 -3.62 -1.50 -2.83
C MET A 198 -4.54 -1.72 -4.02
N GLU A 199 -4.61 -2.92 -4.56
CA GLU A 199 -5.39 -3.20 -5.78
C GLU A 199 -6.89 -3.24 -5.46
N THR A 200 -7.27 -3.95 -4.41
CA THR A 200 -8.67 -4.03 -3.94
C THR A 200 -9.24 -2.64 -3.70
N PHE A 201 -8.54 -1.79 -2.95
CA PHE A 201 -9.02 -0.45 -2.63
C PHE A 201 -8.96 0.51 -3.82
N THR A 202 -8.00 0.33 -4.74
CA THR A 202 -8.00 1.07 -6.01
C THR A 202 -9.25 0.77 -6.84
N ASN A 203 -9.70 -0.49 -6.87
CA ASN A 203 -10.91 -0.88 -7.59
C ASN A 203 -12.21 -0.45 -6.88
N LEU A 204 -12.16 -0.26 -5.55
CA LEU A 204 -13.31 0.24 -4.77
C LEU A 204 -13.43 1.76 -4.81
N GLN A 205 -12.35 2.48 -5.11
CA GLN A 205 -12.38 3.93 -5.24
C GLN A 205 -13.15 4.31 -6.52
N PRO A 206 -14.11 5.25 -6.47
CA PRO A 206 -14.78 5.74 -7.66
C PRO A 206 -13.78 6.28 -8.67
N ALA A 207 -13.71 5.64 -9.83
CA ALA A 207 -12.78 6.04 -10.87
C ALA A 207 -13.19 7.42 -11.44
N HIS A 208 -12.26 8.36 -11.40
CA HIS A 208 -12.37 9.66 -12.02
C HIS A 208 -11.38 9.80 -13.19
N PHE A 209 -10.99 8.68 -13.78
CA PHE A 209 -10.15 8.55 -14.97
C PHE A 209 -10.60 7.34 -15.78
N LYS A 210 -10.20 7.30 -17.04
CA LYS A 210 -10.52 6.20 -17.94
C LYS A 210 -9.24 5.55 -18.43
N VAL A 211 -9.16 4.22 -18.33
CA VAL A 211 -8.06 3.45 -18.89
C VAL A 211 -8.43 3.07 -20.32
N ASP A 212 -8.12 3.96 -21.25
CA ASP A 212 -8.32 3.80 -22.69
C ASP A 212 -6.98 3.84 -23.44
N ALA A 213 -7.02 3.84 -24.77
CA ALA A 213 -5.82 3.86 -25.59
C ALA A 213 -4.92 5.07 -25.31
N ASP A 214 -5.51 6.25 -25.07
CA ASP A 214 -4.76 7.46 -24.71
C ASP A 214 -4.07 7.30 -23.35
N TYR A 215 -4.77 6.75 -22.35
CA TYR A 215 -4.16 6.47 -21.06
C TYR A 215 -2.97 5.51 -21.19
N LEU A 216 -3.15 4.41 -21.90
CA LEU A 216 -2.11 3.40 -22.10
C LEU A 216 -0.88 3.97 -22.83
N GLN A 217 -1.11 4.83 -23.80
CA GLN A 217 -0.02 5.50 -24.53
C GLN A 217 0.78 6.46 -23.64
N ARG A 218 0.11 7.26 -22.81
CA ARG A 218 0.75 8.30 -21.97
C ARG A 218 1.31 7.78 -20.66
N LYS A 219 0.70 6.77 -20.07
CA LYS A 219 0.96 6.33 -18.69
C LYS A 219 1.36 4.85 -18.58
N GLY A 220 1.25 4.10 -19.68
CA GLY A 220 1.55 2.67 -19.70
C GLY A 220 0.41 1.79 -19.19
N ASN A 221 0.71 0.49 -19.03
CA ASN A 221 -0.28 -0.50 -18.69
C ASN A 221 -0.75 -0.38 -17.21
N PHE A 222 -2.05 -0.52 -17.01
CA PHE A 222 -2.66 -0.59 -15.69
C PHE A 222 -2.73 -2.07 -15.25
N ASP A 223 -1.78 -2.49 -14.43
CA ASP A 223 -1.61 -3.87 -13.99
C ASP A 223 -1.96 -4.00 -12.49
N GLY A 224 -3.10 -4.62 -12.19
CA GLY A 224 -3.59 -4.79 -10.82
C GLY A 224 -2.69 -5.67 -9.96
N VAL A 225 -2.14 -6.75 -10.50
CA VAL A 225 -1.25 -7.65 -9.75
C VAL A 225 0.09 -6.95 -9.43
N LYS A 226 0.61 -6.16 -10.35
CA LYS A 226 1.79 -5.31 -10.11
C LYS A 226 1.52 -4.30 -9.00
N ILE A 227 0.33 -3.67 -9.01
CA ILE A 227 -0.10 -2.70 -7.98
C ILE A 227 -0.19 -3.38 -6.62
N TRP A 228 -0.82 -4.55 -6.53
CA TRP A 228 -0.86 -5.36 -5.33
C TRP A 228 0.53 -5.70 -4.82
N ALA A 229 1.39 -6.25 -5.68
CA ALA A 229 2.72 -6.71 -5.30
C ALA A 229 3.61 -5.57 -4.78
N ILE A 230 3.60 -4.41 -5.44
CA ILE A 230 4.31 -3.21 -4.98
C ILE A 230 3.73 -2.73 -3.63
N GLY A 231 2.39 -2.73 -3.48
CA GLY A 231 1.72 -2.36 -2.25
C GLY A 231 2.19 -3.19 -1.06
N GLN A 232 2.34 -4.51 -1.22
CA GLN A 232 2.84 -5.40 -0.17
C GLN A 232 4.30 -5.09 0.20
N ALA A 233 5.16 -4.87 -0.78
CA ALA A 233 6.57 -4.54 -0.52
C ALA A 233 6.71 -3.19 0.21
N VAL A 234 5.95 -2.16 -0.21
CA VAL A 234 5.93 -0.85 0.45
C VAL A 234 5.35 -0.95 1.86
N ALA A 235 4.30 -1.75 2.08
CA ALA A 235 3.71 -1.95 3.41
C ALA A 235 4.72 -2.58 4.38
N VAL A 236 5.48 -3.59 3.95
CA VAL A 236 6.55 -4.20 4.77
C VAL A 236 7.65 -3.19 5.10
N ALA A 237 8.11 -2.41 4.13
CA ALA A 237 9.12 -1.37 4.37
C ALA A 237 8.61 -0.31 5.37
N THR A 238 7.34 0.11 5.23
CA THR A 238 6.69 1.07 6.11
C THR A 238 6.49 0.52 7.52
N GLN A 239 6.14 -0.77 7.67
CA GLN A 239 6.05 -1.43 8.97
C GLN A 239 7.38 -1.36 9.72
N VAL A 240 8.49 -1.55 9.01
CA VAL A 240 9.83 -1.41 9.60
C VAL A 240 10.14 0.03 9.99
N ASP A 241 9.79 1.01 9.16
CA ASP A 241 10.00 2.42 9.50
C ASP A 241 9.22 2.82 10.78
N ILE A 242 8.00 2.31 10.95
CA ILE A 242 7.21 2.49 12.17
C ILE A 242 7.86 1.78 13.36
N LEU A 243 8.30 0.54 13.20
CA LEU A 243 8.98 -0.24 14.23
C LEU A 243 10.24 0.47 14.75
N LEU A 244 10.99 1.10 13.87
CA LEU A 244 12.24 1.78 14.22
C LEU A 244 12.06 3.23 14.67
N ASP A 245 10.86 3.80 14.57
CA ASP A 245 10.62 5.15 15.04
C ASP A 245 10.81 5.26 16.56
N PRO A 246 11.72 6.14 17.04
CA PRO A 246 12.10 6.19 18.45
C PRO A 246 10.98 6.71 19.35
N LYS A 247 9.98 7.38 18.80
CA LYS A 247 8.88 7.98 19.54
C LYS A 247 7.62 7.11 19.45
N ARG A 248 7.15 6.83 18.24
CA ARG A 248 5.86 6.16 18.03
C ARG A 248 5.98 4.64 17.99
N GLY A 249 7.08 4.09 17.55
CA GLY A 249 7.37 2.65 17.66
C GLY A 249 7.49 2.16 19.10
N ARG A 250 7.52 3.12 20.05
CA ARG A 250 7.63 2.87 21.50
C ARG A 250 6.49 3.48 22.30
N ASP A 251 5.36 3.79 21.69
CA ASP A 251 4.19 4.36 22.36
C ASP A 251 3.54 3.29 23.27
N GLY A 252 3.90 3.35 24.56
CA GLY A 252 3.52 2.40 25.59
C GLY A 252 4.54 1.29 25.78
N VAL A 253 4.52 0.25 24.96
CA VAL A 253 5.41 -0.93 25.02
C VAL A 253 6.22 -1.01 23.73
N PHE A 254 7.49 -1.37 23.84
CA PHE A 254 8.33 -1.57 22.68
C PHE A 254 8.50 -3.09 22.36
N PRO A 255 8.31 -3.49 21.11
CA PRO A 255 7.70 -2.73 20.01
C PRO A 255 6.24 -2.35 20.31
N GLU A 256 5.75 -1.28 19.68
CA GLU A 256 4.37 -0.83 19.83
C GLU A 256 3.38 -1.95 19.46
N LEU A 257 2.34 -2.15 20.29
CA LEU A 257 1.51 -3.35 20.24
C LEU A 257 0.75 -3.53 18.92
N THR A 258 0.44 -2.44 18.21
CA THR A 258 -0.20 -2.51 16.88
C THR A 258 0.64 -3.24 15.82
N LEU A 259 1.96 -3.35 16.05
CA LEU A 259 2.88 -4.04 15.15
C LEU A 259 2.87 -5.56 15.31
N PHE A 260 2.21 -6.05 16.36
CA PHE A 260 2.10 -7.49 16.64
C PHE A 260 0.86 -8.12 16.00
N ASP A 261 0.87 -9.44 15.93
CA ASP A 261 -0.30 -10.24 15.63
C ASP A 261 -1.35 -10.07 16.75
N CYS A 262 -2.48 -9.44 16.40
CA CYS A 262 -3.55 -9.18 17.35
C CYS A 262 -4.06 -10.46 18.01
N HIS A 263 -4.16 -11.55 17.26
CA HIS A 263 -4.65 -12.82 17.76
C HIS A 263 -3.64 -13.56 18.64
N ALA A 264 -2.37 -13.12 18.71
CA ALA A 264 -1.44 -13.63 19.70
C ALA A 264 -1.86 -13.29 21.14
N CYS A 265 -2.65 -12.20 21.30
CA CYS A 265 -3.14 -11.73 22.61
C CYS A 265 -4.68 -11.73 22.70
N HIS A 266 -5.37 -11.34 21.62
CA HIS A 266 -6.83 -11.24 21.57
C HIS A 266 -7.45 -12.51 21.01
N HIS A 267 -7.59 -13.55 21.84
CA HIS A 267 -8.22 -14.82 21.49
C HIS A 267 -8.84 -15.48 22.72
N PRO A 268 -9.83 -16.39 22.59
CA PRO A 268 -10.34 -17.18 23.70
C PRO A 268 -9.24 -18.04 24.34
N MET A 269 -9.24 -18.16 25.64
CA MET A 269 -8.25 -18.95 26.39
C MET A 269 -8.22 -20.44 25.99
N ALA A 270 -9.35 -20.94 25.47
CA ALA A 270 -9.46 -22.31 24.97
C ALA A 270 -8.78 -22.53 23.61
N ASP A 271 -8.46 -21.45 22.88
CA ASP A 271 -7.84 -21.55 21.57
C ASP A 271 -6.33 -21.82 21.67
N THR A 272 -5.84 -22.67 20.79
CA THR A 272 -4.40 -22.98 20.71
C THR A 272 -3.68 -22.08 19.67
N ARG A 273 -4.05 -20.79 19.60
CA ARG A 273 -3.47 -19.84 18.62
C ARG A 273 -2.02 -19.46 18.89
N TRP A 274 -1.49 -19.81 20.06
CA TRP A 274 -0.06 -19.69 20.36
C TRP A 274 0.83 -20.72 19.65
N LYS A 275 0.26 -21.60 18.80
CA LYS A 275 1.07 -22.53 18.00
C LYS A 275 2.06 -21.78 17.12
N PRO A 276 3.27 -22.32 16.90
CA PRO A 276 4.25 -21.70 16.02
C PRO A 276 3.68 -21.40 14.64
N HIS A 277 3.99 -20.24 14.09
CA HIS A 277 3.57 -19.88 12.75
C HIS A 277 4.42 -20.66 11.73
N THR A 278 3.79 -21.50 10.91
CA THR A 278 4.50 -22.42 10.00
C THR A 278 5.19 -21.71 8.84
N ALA A 279 4.72 -20.50 8.46
CA ALA A 279 5.16 -19.82 7.24
C ALA A 279 6.58 -19.25 7.30
N PHE A 280 7.07 -18.89 8.48
CA PHE A 280 8.42 -18.38 8.72
C PHE A 280 9.24 -19.29 9.63
N GLY A 281 8.94 -20.60 9.59
CA GLY A 281 9.71 -21.63 10.26
C GLY A 281 9.34 -21.88 11.73
N LYS A 282 9.91 -22.93 12.29
CA LYS A 282 9.63 -23.43 13.63
C LYS A 282 10.34 -22.65 14.75
N SER A 283 10.96 -21.52 14.43
CA SER A 283 11.94 -20.85 15.31
C SER A 283 11.33 -19.97 16.39
N ILE A 284 10.02 -19.71 16.34
CA ILE A 284 9.34 -18.94 17.38
C ILE A 284 8.58 -19.90 18.26
N SER A 285 8.98 -19.99 19.53
CA SER A 285 8.33 -20.88 20.50
C SER A 285 6.87 -20.48 20.73
N PRO A 286 5.99 -21.43 21.05
CA PRO A 286 4.64 -21.12 21.49
C PRO A 286 4.63 -20.11 22.65
N GLY A 287 3.69 -19.18 22.63
CA GLY A 287 3.56 -18.15 23.67
C GLY A 287 4.44 -16.92 23.49
N LEU A 288 5.36 -16.89 22.53
CA LEU A 288 6.08 -15.66 22.18
C LEU A 288 5.25 -14.79 21.26
N VAL A 289 5.27 -13.48 21.53
CA VAL A 289 4.59 -12.48 20.73
C VAL A 289 5.27 -12.36 19.36
N ARG A 290 4.48 -12.27 18.30
CA ARG A 290 4.97 -12.20 16.91
C ARG A 290 4.56 -10.87 16.28
N LEU A 291 5.43 -10.35 15.43
CA LEU A 291 5.04 -9.23 14.57
C LEU A 291 3.90 -9.65 13.63
N ASN A 292 3.03 -8.70 13.30
CA ASN A 292 2.05 -8.88 12.24
C ASN A 292 2.76 -9.20 10.93
N ALA A 293 2.61 -10.41 10.46
CA ALA A 293 3.32 -10.94 9.30
C ALA A 293 2.50 -10.87 8.01
N SER A 294 1.30 -10.29 8.00
CA SER A 294 0.37 -10.34 6.87
C SER A 294 1.00 -9.85 5.55
N GLY A 295 1.63 -8.68 5.55
CA GLY A 295 2.37 -8.18 4.39
C GLY A 295 3.62 -9.00 4.07
N MET A 296 4.30 -9.51 5.08
CA MET A 296 5.50 -10.36 4.90
C MET A 296 5.15 -11.70 4.26
N LEU A 297 4.00 -12.30 4.61
CA LEU A 297 3.47 -13.52 3.99
C LEU A 297 3.19 -13.32 2.50
N MET A 298 2.54 -12.22 2.16
CA MET A 298 2.24 -11.88 0.77
C MET A 298 3.52 -11.61 -0.03
N LEU A 299 4.45 -10.80 0.51
CA LEU A 299 5.71 -10.49 -0.19
C LEU A 299 6.57 -11.75 -0.38
N ARG A 300 6.66 -12.63 0.62
CA ARG A 300 7.32 -13.93 0.47
C ARG A 300 6.76 -14.73 -0.71
N LEU A 301 5.43 -14.82 -0.81
CA LEU A 301 4.75 -15.56 -1.87
C LEU A 301 5.04 -14.94 -3.23
N ILE A 302 4.95 -13.62 -3.36
CA ILE A 302 5.26 -12.89 -4.59
C ILE A 302 6.69 -13.18 -5.02
N LEU A 303 7.65 -13.05 -4.11
CA LEU A 303 9.07 -13.24 -4.42
C LEU A 303 9.39 -14.68 -4.81
N ARG A 304 8.78 -15.68 -4.18
CA ARG A 304 8.94 -17.09 -4.59
C ARG A 304 8.54 -17.35 -6.04
N GLN A 305 7.61 -16.56 -6.58
CA GLN A 305 7.12 -16.69 -7.95
C GLN A 305 7.85 -15.77 -8.94
N THR A 306 8.50 -14.70 -8.48
CA THR A 306 9.12 -13.69 -9.35
C THR A 306 10.65 -13.65 -9.25
N ASP A 307 11.19 -13.93 -8.07
CA ASP A 307 12.62 -13.93 -7.78
C ASP A 307 12.91 -14.80 -6.56
N ALA A 308 13.08 -16.09 -6.79
CA ALA A 308 13.27 -17.08 -5.72
C ALA A 308 14.49 -16.77 -4.84
N ALA A 309 15.58 -16.25 -5.40
CA ALA A 309 16.80 -15.92 -4.65
C ALA A 309 16.57 -14.73 -3.70
N LEU A 310 15.89 -13.67 -4.15
CA LEU A 310 15.47 -12.55 -3.30
C LEU A 310 14.46 -13.04 -2.24
N GLY A 311 13.55 -13.93 -2.63
CA GLY A 311 12.58 -14.53 -1.72
C GLY A 311 13.20 -15.29 -0.57
N GLU A 312 14.24 -16.09 -0.85
CA GLU A 312 14.97 -16.82 0.21
C GLU A 312 15.69 -15.87 1.17
N ARG A 313 16.39 -14.87 0.64
CA ARG A 313 17.04 -13.84 1.46
C ARG A 313 16.01 -13.11 2.34
N PHE A 314 14.84 -12.79 1.79
CA PHE A 314 13.76 -12.13 2.52
C PHE A 314 13.22 -13.00 3.66
N VAL A 315 12.96 -14.29 3.41
CA VAL A 315 12.50 -15.23 4.44
C VAL A 315 13.51 -15.31 5.59
N GLN A 316 14.80 -15.45 5.28
CA GLN A 316 15.84 -15.52 6.32
C GLN A 316 15.92 -14.22 7.14
N ALA A 317 15.81 -13.06 6.51
CA ALA A 317 15.80 -11.78 7.21
C ALA A 317 14.57 -11.64 8.14
N VAL A 318 13.38 -12.05 7.70
CA VAL A 318 12.16 -12.03 8.52
C VAL A 318 12.28 -12.99 9.71
N LEU A 319 12.85 -14.17 9.51
CA LEU A 319 13.13 -15.13 10.61
C LEU A 319 14.04 -14.52 11.68
N GLN A 320 15.12 -13.89 11.25
CA GLN A 320 16.07 -13.24 12.16
C GLN A 320 15.44 -12.05 12.89
N LEU A 321 14.60 -11.25 12.21
CA LEU A 321 13.85 -10.16 12.85
C LEU A 321 12.90 -10.70 13.92
N ASN A 322 12.13 -11.75 13.64
CA ASN A 322 11.21 -12.33 14.60
C ASN A 322 11.98 -12.92 15.82
N GLN A 323 13.14 -13.51 15.61
CA GLN A 323 14.00 -13.97 16.70
C GLN A 323 14.51 -12.81 17.56
N ALA A 324 14.91 -11.70 16.93
CA ALA A 324 15.37 -10.51 17.66
C ALA A 324 14.23 -9.90 18.49
N VAL A 325 13.01 -9.82 17.94
CA VAL A 325 11.82 -9.34 18.67
C VAL A 325 11.46 -10.28 19.84
N ALA A 326 11.71 -11.58 19.69
CA ALA A 326 11.53 -12.57 20.75
C ALA A 326 12.67 -12.57 21.81
N GLY A 327 13.62 -11.64 21.72
CA GLY A 327 14.69 -11.46 22.71
C GLY A 327 16.08 -11.99 22.31
N SER A 328 16.28 -12.36 21.04
CA SER A 328 17.54 -13.00 20.59
C SER A 328 18.26 -12.16 19.51
N GLY A 329 18.59 -10.90 19.79
CA GLY A 329 19.41 -10.10 18.87
C GLY A 329 19.06 -8.61 18.79
N ASP A 330 19.73 -7.91 17.84
CA ASP A 330 19.50 -6.49 17.59
C ASP A 330 18.32 -6.32 16.64
N ILE A 331 17.21 -5.80 17.16
CA ILE A 331 16.00 -5.53 16.40
C ILE A 331 16.27 -4.52 15.28
N THR A 332 17.08 -3.49 15.52
CA THR A 332 17.35 -2.43 14.56
C THR A 332 18.08 -2.97 13.33
N GLU A 333 19.15 -3.71 13.54
CA GLU A 333 19.91 -4.33 12.45
C GLU A 333 19.04 -5.26 11.61
N ARG A 334 18.28 -6.16 12.27
CA ARG A 334 17.44 -7.15 11.59
C ARG A 334 16.26 -6.51 10.86
N ALA A 335 15.66 -5.49 11.43
CA ALA A 335 14.59 -4.72 10.80
C ALA A 335 15.08 -3.99 9.54
N LEU A 336 16.23 -3.32 9.61
CA LEU A 336 16.83 -2.65 8.45
C LEU A 336 17.14 -3.63 7.31
N ALA A 337 17.58 -4.87 7.62
CA ALA A 337 17.78 -5.90 6.62
C ALA A 337 16.47 -6.29 5.90
N VAL A 338 15.38 -6.46 6.64
CA VAL A 338 14.04 -6.72 6.04
C VAL A 338 13.60 -5.56 5.16
N LYS A 339 13.77 -4.31 5.63
CA LYS A 339 13.42 -3.12 4.87
C LYS A 339 14.19 -3.03 3.55
N ALA A 340 15.49 -3.23 3.59
CA ALA A 340 16.34 -3.17 2.39
C ALA A 340 15.86 -4.16 1.31
N LEU A 341 15.50 -5.39 1.71
CA LEU A 341 14.98 -6.40 0.79
C LEU A 341 13.58 -6.07 0.27
N ALA A 342 12.71 -5.49 1.11
CA ALA A 342 11.39 -5.02 0.68
C ALA A 342 11.49 -3.85 -0.31
N ASP A 343 12.40 -2.90 -0.08
CA ASP A 343 12.67 -1.78 -1.00
C ASP A 343 13.30 -2.29 -2.33
N GLU A 344 14.19 -3.29 -2.29
CA GLU A 344 14.74 -3.96 -3.47
C GLU A 344 13.61 -4.63 -4.28
N ALA A 345 12.72 -5.36 -3.61
CA ALA A 345 11.55 -6.01 -4.20
C ALA A 345 10.61 -5.00 -4.87
N ALA A 346 10.26 -3.91 -4.17
CA ALA A 346 9.38 -2.87 -4.69
C ALA A 346 9.94 -2.24 -5.99
N LYS A 347 11.24 -1.92 -6.02
CA LYS A 347 11.92 -1.36 -7.20
C LYS A 347 11.95 -2.36 -8.35
N LYS A 348 12.30 -3.61 -8.07
CA LYS A 348 12.37 -4.67 -9.09
C LYS A 348 11.00 -4.91 -9.72
N ILE A 349 9.96 -5.11 -8.92
CA ILE A 349 8.59 -5.32 -9.40
C ILE A 349 8.10 -4.07 -10.16
N ALA A 350 8.43 -2.86 -9.73
CA ALA A 350 8.09 -1.64 -10.45
C ALA A 350 8.71 -1.60 -11.85
N GLY A 351 9.92 -2.11 -12.03
CA GLY A 351 10.61 -2.17 -13.31
C GLY A 351 10.11 -3.31 -14.22
N THR A 352 10.04 -4.54 -13.70
CA THR A 352 9.77 -5.73 -14.50
C THR A 352 8.29 -6.15 -14.53
N GLY A 353 7.49 -5.73 -13.54
CA GLY A 353 6.13 -6.24 -13.34
C GLY A 353 6.10 -7.67 -12.80
N VAL A 354 4.92 -8.27 -12.90
CA VAL A 354 4.67 -9.69 -12.58
C VAL A 354 4.26 -10.38 -13.88
N SER A 355 4.98 -11.44 -14.28
CA SER A 355 4.66 -12.18 -15.50
C SER A 355 3.29 -12.86 -15.39
N ASN A 356 2.52 -12.83 -16.47
CA ASN A 356 1.25 -13.55 -16.55
C ASN A 356 1.41 -15.06 -16.35
N ASP A 357 2.56 -15.63 -16.73
CA ASP A 357 2.85 -17.06 -16.53
C ASP A 357 2.93 -17.45 -15.04
N ASN A 358 3.26 -16.50 -14.17
CA ASN A 358 3.38 -16.74 -12.73
C ASN A 358 2.04 -16.64 -12.00
N LEU A 359 0.99 -16.06 -12.61
CA LEU A 359 -0.27 -15.75 -11.92
C LEU A 359 -0.99 -17.00 -11.42
N ARG A 360 -1.05 -18.06 -12.22
CA ARG A 360 -1.68 -19.32 -11.79
C ARG A 360 -0.91 -19.96 -10.64
N GLY A 361 0.42 -19.95 -10.70
CA GLY A 361 1.29 -20.39 -9.60
C GLY A 361 1.05 -19.59 -8.34
N MET A 362 0.89 -18.26 -8.45
CA MET A 362 0.55 -17.39 -7.32
C MET A 362 -0.80 -17.73 -6.71
N ALA A 363 -1.85 -17.93 -7.53
CA ALA A 363 -3.18 -18.27 -7.04
C ALA A 363 -3.17 -19.61 -6.28
N LEU A 364 -2.49 -20.61 -6.82
CA LEU A 364 -2.32 -21.91 -6.15
C LEU A 364 -1.48 -21.78 -4.88
N ALA A 365 -0.39 -21.04 -4.91
CA ALA A 365 0.46 -20.84 -3.75
C ALA A 365 -0.27 -20.10 -2.61
N LEU A 366 -1.13 -19.10 -2.93
CA LEU A 366 -2.00 -18.44 -1.94
C LEU A 366 -2.93 -19.44 -1.25
N VAL A 367 -3.55 -20.34 -2.01
CA VAL A 367 -4.43 -21.36 -1.45
C VAL A 367 -3.63 -22.39 -0.64
N ASP A 368 -2.55 -22.92 -1.18
CA ASP A 368 -1.77 -23.99 -0.58
C ASP A 368 -1.04 -23.54 0.69
N ASP A 369 -0.54 -22.29 0.75
CA ASP A 369 -0.01 -21.68 1.97
C ASP A 369 -1.09 -21.64 3.08
N GLY A 370 -2.32 -21.27 2.76
CA GLY A 370 -3.41 -21.28 3.72
C GLY A 370 -3.80 -22.69 4.18
N LEU A 371 -3.83 -23.66 3.28
CA LEU A 371 -4.05 -25.07 3.64
C LEU A 371 -2.92 -25.62 4.51
N GLY A 372 -1.70 -25.10 4.35
CA GLY A 372 -0.54 -25.38 5.20
C GLY A 372 -0.54 -24.65 6.54
N GLY A 373 -1.55 -23.83 6.84
CA GLY A 373 -1.69 -23.11 8.11
C GLY A 373 -1.02 -21.73 8.18
N ALA A 374 -0.59 -21.17 7.04
CA ALA A 374 0.06 -19.86 7.03
C ALA A 374 -0.84 -18.70 7.47
N TYR A 375 -2.15 -18.83 7.32
CA TYR A 375 -3.14 -17.81 7.72
C TYR A 375 -3.77 -18.17 9.07
N ALA A 376 -2.92 -18.27 10.08
CA ALA A 376 -3.35 -18.59 11.44
C ALA A 376 -4.07 -17.40 12.12
N ASP A 377 -3.84 -16.17 11.65
CA ASP A 377 -4.43 -14.93 12.11
C ASP A 377 -5.36 -14.33 11.06
N TYR A 378 -6.27 -13.44 11.51
CA TYR A 378 -7.24 -12.76 10.64
C TYR A 378 -6.55 -11.88 9.59
N ALA A 379 -5.52 -11.12 9.97
CA ALA A 379 -4.87 -10.18 9.06
C ALA A 379 -4.20 -10.89 7.87
N GLY A 380 -3.56 -12.03 8.13
CA GLY A 380 -3.00 -12.89 7.07
C GLY A 380 -4.07 -13.46 6.14
N ALA A 381 -5.18 -13.94 6.70
CA ALA A 381 -6.31 -14.47 5.92
C ALA A 381 -6.99 -13.38 5.09
N GLU A 382 -7.18 -12.20 5.65
CA GLU A 382 -7.77 -11.05 4.97
C GLU A 382 -6.90 -10.60 3.77
N GLN A 383 -5.58 -10.46 3.95
CA GLN A 383 -4.66 -10.14 2.87
C GLN A 383 -4.65 -11.23 1.79
N ALA A 384 -4.68 -12.51 2.17
CA ALA A 384 -4.75 -13.61 1.21
C ALA A 384 -6.05 -13.62 0.41
N ALA A 385 -7.20 -13.33 1.03
CA ALA A 385 -8.48 -13.25 0.33
C ALA A 385 -8.53 -12.09 -0.68
N MET A 386 -7.97 -10.92 -0.33
CA MET A 386 -7.84 -9.78 -1.25
C MET A 386 -6.87 -10.11 -2.39
N ALA A 387 -5.71 -10.69 -2.09
CA ALA A 387 -4.72 -11.13 -3.07
C ALA A 387 -5.31 -12.14 -4.08
N LEU A 388 -6.07 -13.14 -3.59
CA LEU A 388 -6.79 -14.07 -4.46
C LEU A 388 -7.77 -13.34 -5.38
N GLY A 389 -8.48 -12.34 -4.88
CA GLY A 389 -9.34 -11.47 -5.70
C GLY A 389 -8.57 -10.82 -6.84
N SER A 390 -7.44 -10.18 -6.56
CA SER A 390 -6.59 -9.49 -7.54
C SER A 390 -6.04 -10.44 -8.61
N VAL A 391 -5.44 -11.56 -8.17
CA VAL A 391 -4.82 -12.54 -9.08
C VAL A 391 -5.87 -13.25 -9.93
N VAL A 392 -6.96 -13.71 -9.32
CA VAL A 392 -8.03 -14.46 -10.01
C VAL A 392 -8.77 -13.57 -11.01
N ASN A 393 -9.06 -12.32 -10.67
CA ASN A 393 -9.67 -11.36 -11.60
C ASN A 393 -8.76 -11.09 -12.81
N THR A 394 -7.46 -11.02 -12.61
CA THR A 394 -6.50 -10.85 -13.71
C THR A 394 -6.44 -12.09 -14.57
N LEU A 395 -6.35 -13.30 -13.99
CA LEU A 395 -6.41 -14.56 -14.72
C LEU A 395 -7.69 -14.71 -15.54
N HIS A 396 -8.83 -14.28 -14.98
CA HIS A 396 -10.10 -14.30 -15.68
C HIS A 396 -10.11 -13.34 -16.89
N LYS A 397 -9.62 -12.12 -16.72
CA LYS A 397 -9.48 -11.13 -17.81
C LYS A 397 -8.56 -11.63 -18.94
N LEU A 398 -7.57 -12.45 -18.62
CA LEU A 398 -6.66 -13.10 -19.59
C LEU A 398 -7.27 -14.34 -20.23
N GLY A 399 -8.53 -14.72 -19.91
CA GLY A 399 -9.16 -15.92 -20.40
C GLY A 399 -8.59 -17.23 -19.83
N GLN A 400 -7.82 -17.15 -18.75
CA GLN A 400 -7.13 -18.30 -18.16
C GLN A 400 -7.93 -19.03 -17.06
N LEU A 401 -9.13 -18.56 -16.74
CA LEU A 401 -10.06 -19.20 -15.80
C LEU A 401 -11.48 -19.22 -16.36
N PRO A 402 -12.26 -20.29 -16.09
CA PRO A 402 -13.44 -20.60 -16.89
C PRO A 402 -14.65 -19.70 -16.59
N SER A 403 -15.13 -19.55 -15.42
CA SER A 403 -16.42 -18.91 -15.17
C SER A 403 -16.35 -17.79 -14.12
N ALA A 404 -16.68 -16.56 -14.55
CA ALA A 404 -16.77 -15.42 -13.62
C ALA A 404 -17.75 -15.66 -12.47
N ALA A 405 -18.88 -16.30 -12.72
CA ALA A 405 -19.90 -16.55 -11.70
C ALA A 405 -19.38 -17.48 -10.57
N ASN A 406 -18.73 -18.58 -10.93
CA ASN A 406 -18.17 -19.53 -9.96
C ASN A 406 -17.01 -18.90 -9.17
N LEU A 407 -16.15 -18.11 -9.84
CA LEU A 407 -15.05 -17.40 -9.19
C LEU A 407 -15.57 -16.37 -8.19
N ASN A 408 -16.55 -15.56 -8.59
CA ASN A 408 -17.17 -14.57 -7.72
C ASN A 408 -17.84 -15.19 -6.51
N GLN A 409 -18.56 -16.32 -6.71
CA GLN A 409 -19.17 -17.07 -5.62
C GLN A 409 -18.10 -17.64 -4.67
N GLY A 410 -17.02 -18.20 -5.20
CA GLY A 410 -15.89 -18.70 -4.42
C GLY A 410 -15.21 -17.61 -3.59
N LEU A 411 -14.93 -16.45 -4.19
CA LEU A 411 -14.37 -15.29 -3.49
C LEU A 411 -15.34 -14.74 -2.42
N ALA A 412 -16.64 -14.70 -2.70
CA ALA A 412 -17.65 -14.31 -1.72
C ALA A 412 -17.67 -15.29 -0.53
N ASN A 413 -17.55 -16.59 -0.80
CA ASN A 413 -17.47 -17.59 0.25
C ASN A 413 -16.21 -17.45 1.13
N LEU A 414 -15.05 -17.13 0.55
CA LEU A 414 -13.85 -16.83 1.33
C LEU A 414 -14.06 -15.61 2.25
N ARG A 415 -14.64 -14.52 1.71
CA ARG A 415 -14.93 -13.29 2.49
C ARG A 415 -15.94 -13.52 3.61
N ALA A 416 -16.87 -14.44 3.44
CA ALA A 416 -17.84 -14.78 4.48
C ALA A 416 -17.21 -15.36 5.75
N GLY A 417 -16.00 -15.92 5.67
CA GLY A 417 -15.21 -16.33 6.83
C GLY A 417 -14.44 -15.18 7.51
N LEU A 418 -14.52 -13.95 6.97
CA LEU A 418 -13.74 -12.78 7.38
C LEU A 418 -14.62 -11.59 7.77
N VAL A 419 -15.81 -11.83 8.30
CA VAL A 419 -16.77 -10.76 8.64
C VAL A 419 -16.40 -10.04 9.93
N LYS A 420 -15.85 -10.77 10.91
CA LYS A 420 -15.45 -10.25 12.22
C LYS A 420 -14.09 -10.81 12.60
N ASP A 421 -13.19 -9.92 12.98
CA ASP A 421 -11.84 -10.24 13.41
C ASP A 421 -11.84 -11.21 14.61
N GLU A 422 -12.61 -10.88 15.66
CA GLU A 422 -12.68 -11.67 16.88
C GLU A 422 -13.32 -13.07 16.69
N ALA A 423 -14.10 -13.23 15.64
CA ALA A 423 -14.76 -14.50 15.30
C ALA A 423 -13.99 -15.33 14.27
N TYR A 424 -12.80 -14.90 13.87
CA TYR A 424 -12.02 -15.61 12.89
C TYR A 424 -11.62 -17.00 13.37
N ALA A 425 -11.94 -18.03 12.57
CA ALA A 425 -11.59 -19.42 12.80
C ALA A 425 -10.69 -19.94 11.67
N PRO A 426 -9.38 -20.18 11.93
CA PRO A 426 -8.44 -20.66 10.91
C PRO A 426 -8.91 -21.93 10.20
N ALA A 427 -9.53 -22.87 10.94
CA ALA A 427 -10.02 -24.12 10.38
C ALA A 427 -11.19 -23.92 9.39
N ASP A 428 -12.10 -22.96 9.68
CA ASP A 428 -13.17 -22.59 8.75
C ASP A 428 -12.61 -21.97 7.48
N PHE A 429 -11.67 -21.04 7.62
CA PHE A 429 -11.01 -20.41 6.46
C PHE A 429 -10.26 -21.44 5.60
N GLN A 430 -9.56 -22.40 6.22
CA GLN A 430 -8.94 -23.52 5.50
C GLN A 430 -9.96 -24.39 4.75
N ALA A 431 -11.12 -24.66 5.34
CA ALA A 431 -12.20 -25.41 4.68
C ALA A 431 -12.71 -24.65 3.43
N ARG A 432 -12.86 -23.33 3.53
CA ARG A 432 -13.23 -22.46 2.41
C ARG A 432 -12.17 -22.42 1.31
N LEU A 433 -10.89 -22.35 1.68
CA LEU A 433 -9.77 -22.44 0.72
C LEU A 433 -9.74 -23.79 0.02
N ARG A 434 -10.00 -24.89 0.74
CA ARG A 434 -10.09 -26.23 0.14
C ARG A 434 -11.21 -26.30 -0.92
N ALA A 435 -12.36 -25.69 -0.64
CA ALA A 435 -13.47 -25.59 -1.59
C ALA A 435 -13.14 -24.66 -2.78
N PHE A 436 -12.31 -23.62 -2.57
CA PHE A 436 -11.89 -22.68 -3.62
C PHE A 436 -10.82 -23.24 -4.54
N ARG A 437 -9.94 -24.11 -4.04
CA ARG A 437 -8.77 -24.65 -4.78
C ARG A 437 -9.08 -25.20 -6.18
N PRO A 438 -10.14 -26.01 -6.40
CA PRO A 438 -10.47 -26.53 -7.71
C PRO A 438 -10.73 -25.45 -8.76
N LEU A 439 -11.24 -24.27 -8.36
CA LEU A 439 -11.57 -23.17 -9.28
C LEU A 439 -10.31 -22.56 -9.93
N VAL A 440 -9.18 -22.58 -9.22
CA VAL A 440 -7.90 -22.05 -9.73
C VAL A 440 -6.99 -23.16 -10.29
N ALA A 441 -7.20 -24.41 -9.89
CA ALA A 441 -6.44 -25.57 -10.38
C ALA A 441 -6.96 -26.13 -11.70
N ALA A 442 -8.21 -25.85 -12.08
CA ALA A 442 -8.83 -26.40 -13.28
C ALA A 442 -7.98 -26.08 -14.52
N PRO A 443 -7.66 -27.08 -15.36
CA PRO A 443 -6.99 -26.83 -16.63
C PRO A 443 -7.90 -25.95 -17.50
N LEU A 444 -7.29 -25.11 -18.33
CA LEU A 444 -8.05 -24.43 -19.38
C LEU A 444 -8.78 -25.49 -20.22
N ALA A 445 -10.08 -25.31 -20.44
CA ALA A 445 -10.75 -26.05 -21.50
C ALA A 445 -9.96 -25.76 -22.79
N LYS A 446 -9.45 -26.79 -23.45
CA LYS A 446 -8.86 -26.62 -24.78
C LYS A 446 -9.91 -25.98 -25.68
N PRO A 447 -9.54 -24.93 -26.45
CA PRO A 447 -10.46 -24.28 -27.37
C PRO A 447 -11.03 -25.26 -28.42
#